data_67cdb08049c931c64dd71b8d3602a8ea
#
_entry.id   67cdb08049c931c64dd71b8d3602a8ea
#
_cell.length_a   1.000
_cell.length_b   1.000
_cell.length_c   1.000
_cell.angle_alpha   90.00
_cell.angle_beta   90.00
_cell.angle_gamma   90.00
#
_symmetry.space_group_name_H-M   'P 1'
#
loop_
_entity.id
_entity.type
_entity.pdbx_description
1 polymer ?
#
loop_
_entity_poly.entity_id
_entity_poly.type
_entity_poly.pdbx_seq_one_letter_code
_entity_poly.pdbx_strand_id
1 'polypeptide(L)'
;MLRDKSLTYISLFSSAGVGCYGFHMEGYHCIATNEIIERRLAVQRYNGKCELPSGYIAGDITTPETKALIYDEIDKWKKKGNDRVDVVIATPPCQGISVINHKKNASDINRNSLVIESVEIVKAIKPRLFVFENVQAFQKTFCITKDDKIVRIGDFIRDVLGADYIITGKVINFMNYGSNSSRTRTLVIGVDKDYRNTFTPYDLLPAYRPEKTLRDVIGNGTFKALDWGEIQEDDFYHAFRTYDPEMRAWIHDLKEGESAFDNEDPLKRPHKVVDGMIVENIKKNRDKYTRQKWDRFIQCVHTRNDQLAAQNTVHPVEDRVFSIRELMEMMTIPHYFKWVDYSLDELNAMTDDQKRRIYKENEVNIRQCLGEAVPTEIMRQIAARIKEEFCKKRVTPTDINKIIAKYGLDDKETMNQFVADNPEALSLPELQRIVELCNAKREENAAYYTNKFIVNEIMDILPDFSKDEIWIL
;
A
#
# COMPACT_ATOMS: atom_id res chain seq x y z
N MET A 1 18.46 11.16 -20.89
CA MET A 1 19.53 11.30 -19.87
C MET A 1 18.88 11.53 -18.50
N LEU A 2 18.48 10.46 -17.79
CA LEU A 2 17.97 10.52 -16.41
C LEU A 2 18.89 9.71 -15.46
N ARG A 3 20.12 9.39 -15.88
CA ARG A 3 21.00 8.41 -15.21
C ARG A 3 21.49 8.80 -13.81
N ASP A 4 21.34 10.09 -13.39
CA ASP A 4 21.84 10.58 -12.10
C ASP A 4 20.87 11.52 -11.35
N LYS A 5 19.64 11.72 -11.83
CA LYS A 5 18.65 12.49 -11.07
C LYS A 5 17.86 11.56 -10.16
N SER A 6 17.94 11.77 -8.86
CA SER A 6 17.04 11.13 -7.89
C SER A 6 15.61 11.47 -8.24
N LEU A 7 14.74 10.45 -8.25
CA LEU A 7 13.33 10.61 -8.54
C LEU A 7 12.61 11.30 -7.37
N THR A 8 11.54 12.00 -7.67
CA THR A 8 10.79 12.80 -6.71
C THR A 8 9.36 12.31 -6.53
N TYR A 9 8.78 12.54 -5.36
CA TYR A 9 7.36 12.24 -5.14
C TYR A 9 6.67 13.26 -4.23
N ILE A 10 5.35 13.29 -4.34
CA ILE A 10 4.44 13.99 -3.43
C ILE A 10 3.51 12.95 -2.82
N SER A 11 3.21 13.10 -1.53
CA SER A 11 2.33 12.19 -0.80
C SER A 11 1.15 12.95 -0.19
N LEU A 12 -0.07 12.61 -0.60
CA LEU A 12 -1.32 13.20 -0.13
C LEU A 12 -2.06 12.22 0.77
N PHE A 13 -2.72 12.72 1.83
CA PHE A 13 -3.39 11.91 2.86
C PHE A 13 -2.44 10.88 3.49
N SER A 14 -1.25 11.34 3.82
CA SER A 14 -0.09 10.48 4.02
C SER A 14 -0.05 9.73 5.36
N SER A 15 -0.99 10.00 6.29
CA SER A 15 -1.01 9.44 7.65
C SER A 15 0.38 9.53 8.32
N ALA A 16 0.87 8.48 8.96
CA ALA A 16 2.23 8.44 9.53
C ALA A 16 3.35 8.18 8.49
N GLY A 17 3.02 8.12 7.20
CA GLY A 17 4.00 7.94 6.12
C GLY A 17 4.49 6.50 5.90
N VAL A 18 3.92 5.51 6.57
CA VAL A 18 4.37 4.10 6.55
C VAL A 18 4.45 3.54 5.12
N GLY A 19 3.36 3.64 4.35
CA GLY A 19 3.35 3.12 2.97
C GLY A 19 4.40 3.82 2.11
N CYS A 20 4.38 5.16 2.11
CA CYS A 20 5.31 5.97 1.31
C CYS A 20 6.77 5.82 1.75
N TYR A 21 7.04 5.26 2.93
CA TYR A 21 8.41 4.95 3.36
C TYR A 21 9.10 4.00 2.39
N GLY A 22 8.36 3.16 1.67
CA GLY A 22 8.89 2.34 0.58
C GLY A 22 9.56 3.15 -0.52
N PHE A 23 9.05 4.33 -0.87
CA PHE A 23 9.69 5.26 -1.81
C PHE A 23 10.97 5.85 -1.23
N HIS A 24 10.97 6.22 0.06
CA HIS A 24 12.17 6.69 0.75
C HIS A 24 13.27 5.62 0.75
N MET A 25 12.94 4.35 1.00
CA MET A 25 13.89 3.23 0.95
C MET A 25 14.52 3.03 -0.43
N GLU A 26 13.80 3.34 -1.51
CA GLU A 26 14.31 3.28 -2.88
C GLU A 26 15.05 4.57 -3.31
N GLY A 27 15.26 5.52 -2.39
CA GLY A 27 16.05 6.73 -2.61
C GLY A 27 15.30 7.84 -3.37
N TYR A 28 13.98 7.89 -3.27
CA TYR A 28 13.19 9.00 -3.80
C TYR A 28 13.21 10.20 -2.84
N HIS A 29 13.19 11.41 -3.38
CA HIS A 29 13.03 12.64 -2.62
C HIS A 29 11.54 13.01 -2.48
N CYS A 30 11.06 13.11 -1.26
CA CYS A 30 9.74 13.65 -0.98
C CYS A 30 9.76 15.18 -1.10
N ILE A 31 9.07 15.73 -2.08
CA ILE A 31 8.93 17.18 -2.28
C ILE A 31 8.00 17.76 -1.21
N ALA A 32 6.81 17.17 -1.09
CA ALA A 32 5.79 17.59 -0.15
C ALA A 32 4.99 16.38 0.36
N THR A 33 4.60 16.44 1.61
CA THR A 33 3.68 15.48 2.21
C THR A 33 2.56 16.24 2.92
N ASN A 34 1.31 15.86 2.66
CA ASN A 34 0.16 16.48 3.29
C ASN A 34 -0.59 15.49 4.19
N GLU A 35 -0.90 15.96 5.38
CA GLU A 35 -1.73 15.26 6.37
C GLU A 35 -2.41 16.31 7.26
N ILE A 36 -3.67 16.07 7.62
CA ILE A 36 -4.44 16.98 8.46
C ILE A 36 -4.08 16.84 9.96
N ILE A 37 -3.59 15.68 10.37
CA ILE A 37 -3.28 15.37 11.77
C ILE A 37 -1.80 15.61 12.04
N GLU A 38 -1.46 16.71 12.73
CA GLU A 38 -0.08 17.12 13.00
C GLU A 38 0.77 16.04 13.69
N ARG A 39 0.24 15.28 14.65
CA ARG A 39 0.98 14.21 15.32
C ARG A 39 1.42 13.09 14.36
N ARG A 40 0.74 12.91 13.22
CA ARG A 40 1.11 11.95 12.16
C ARG A 40 2.23 12.50 11.28
N LEU A 41 2.20 13.80 10.99
CA LEU A 41 3.32 14.47 10.33
C LEU A 41 4.58 14.46 11.19
N ALA A 42 4.46 14.56 12.51
CA ALA A 42 5.59 14.44 13.42
C ALA A 42 6.31 13.09 13.23
N VAL A 43 5.57 11.97 13.13
CA VAL A 43 6.17 10.64 12.82
C VAL A 43 6.95 10.68 11.50
N GLN A 44 6.42 11.34 10.49
CA GLN A 44 7.12 11.46 9.20
C GLN A 44 8.41 12.28 9.33
N ARG A 45 8.42 13.34 10.18
CA ARG A 45 9.62 14.14 10.49
C ARG A 45 10.69 13.31 11.21
N TYR A 46 10.30 12.45 12.17
CA TYR A 46 11.22 11.56 12.87
C TYR A 46 11.95 10.59 11.94
N ASN A 47 11.32 10.27 10.81
CA ASN A 47 11.87 9.41 9.77
C ASN A 47 12.50 10.18 8.59
N GLY A 48 12.64 11.50 8.68
CA GLY A 48 13.30 12.30 7.67
C GLY A 48 12.68 12.23 6.27
N LYS A 49 11.36 12.10 6.17
CA LYS A 49 10.67 11.85 4.90
C LYS A 49 10.89 12.95 3.86
N CYS A 50 10.72 14.22 4.24
CA CYS A 50 10.98 15.36 3.34
C CYS A 50 12.36 15.95 3.63
N GLU A 51 13.05 16.31 2.57
CA GLU A 51 14.36 16.97 2.66
C GLU A 51 14.25 18.38 3.22
N LEU A 52 13.21 19.11 2.80
CA LEU A 52 12.95 20.47 3.30
C LEU A 52 11.90 20.43 4.42
N PRO A 53 12.15 21.12 5.55
CA PRO A 53 11.17 21.22 6.65
C PRO A 53 9.81 21.77 6.20
N SER A 54 9.78 22.66 5.22
CA SER A 54 8.57 23.22 4.63
C SER A 54 7.74 22.22 3.82
N GLY A 55 8.32 21.08 3.43
CA GLY A 55 7.61 20.00 2.73
C GLY A 55 6.59 19.24 3.59
N TYR A 56 6.63 19.40 4.92
CA TYR A 56 5.65 18.81 5.83
C TYR A 56 4.46 19.74 6.01
N ILE A 57 3.39 19.53 5.24
CA ILE A 57 2.23 20.40 5.14
C ILE A 57 1.09 19.87 5.99
N ALA A 58 0.85 20.49 7.15
CA ALA A 58 -0.32 20.26 7.98
C ALA A 58 -1.51 21.07 7.43
N GLY A 59 -2.61 20.43 7.13
CA GLY A 59 -3.79 21.16 6.70
C GLY A 59 -4.80 20.33 5.90
N ASP A 60 -5.99 20.90 5.80
CA ASP A 60 -7.06 20.31 4.98
C ASP A 60 -6.75 20.54 3.49
N ILE A 61 -6.61 19.47 2.75
CA ILE A 61 -6.31 19.50 1.30
C ILE A 61 -7.40 20.17 0.46
N THR A 62 -8.61 20.32 1.00
CA THR A 62 -9.71 21.00 0.29
C THR A 62 -9.51 22.52 0.22
N THR A 63 -8.68 23.07 1.09
CA THR A 63 -8.44 24.52 1.17
C THR A 63 -7.44 25.01 0.12
N PRO A 64 -7.65 26.20 -0.46
CA PRO A 64 -6.69 26.81 -1.39
C PRO A 64 -5.32 27.03 -0.77
N GLU A 65 -5.27 27.38 0.53
CA GLU A 65 -4.05 27.67 1.28
C GLU A 65 -3.15 26.42 1.36
N THR A 66 -3.72 25.25 1.71
CA THR A 66 -2.98 23.99 1.76
C THR A 66 -2.43 23.60 0.38
N LYS A 67 -3.23 23.77 -0.68
CA LYS A 67 -2.79 23.52 -2.05
C LYS A 67 -1.68 24.46 -2.50
N ALA A 68 -1.78 25.75 -2.13
CA ALA A 68 -0.73 26.73 -2.43
C ALA A 68 0.62 26.31 -1.83
N LEU A 69 0.64 25.84 -0.58
CA LEU A 69 1.86 25.32 0.05
C LEU A 69 2.48 24.15 -0.72
N ILE A 70 1.65 23.23 -1.26
CA ILE A 70 2.14 22.13 -2.09
C ILE A 70 2.78 22.66 -3.38
N TYR A 71 2.12 23.61 -4.05
CA TYR A 71 2.65 24.20 -5.29
C TYR A 71 3.92 25.01 -5.05
N ASP A 72 4.02 25.72 -3.92
CA ASP A 72 5.23 26.44 -3.53
C ASP A 72 6.43 25.50 -3.33
N GLU A 73 6.21 24.31 -2.73
CA GLU A 73 7.27 23.30 -2.61
C GLU A 73 7.70 22.78 -3.98
N ILE A 74 6.78 22.52 -4.90
CA ILE A 74 7.10 22.10 -6.28
C ILE A 74 7.95 23.18 -6.97
N ASP A 75 7.61 24.45 -6.80
CA ASP A 75 8.35 25.56 -7.42
C ASP A 75 9.76 25.72 -6.82
N LYS A 76 9.96 25.45 -5.53
CA LYS A 76 11.29 25.38 -4.91
C LYS A 76 12.14 24.27 -5.55
N TRP A 77 11.54 23.11 -5.81
CA TRP A 77 12.22 21.98 -6.45
C TRP A 77 12.50 22.23 -7.93
N LYS A 78 11.62 22.91 -8.66
CA LYS A 78 11.89 23.33 -10.03
C LYS A 78 13.12 24.28 -10.10
N LYS A 79 13.24 25.20 -9.16
CA LYS A 79 14.43 26.08 -9.05
C LYS A 79 15.72 25.32 -8.77
N LYS A 80 15.64 24.12 -8.18
CA LYS A 80 16.78 23.19 -7.99
C LYS A 80 17.07 22.33 -9.23
N GLY A 81 16.36 22.55 -10.35
CA GLY A 81 16.56 21.81 -11.61
C GLY A 81 15.71 20.54 -11.77
N ASN A 82 14.64 20.40 -10.99
CA ASN A 82 13.65 19.32 -11.19
C ASN A 82 12.48 19.87 -11.98
N ASP A 83 12.45 19.60 -13.27
CA ASP A 83 11.47 20.17 -14.20
C ASP A 83 10.05 19.72 -13.92
N ARG A 84 9.88 18.49 -13.37
CA ARG A 84 8.59 17.83 -13.19
C ARG A 84 8.62 16.88 -12.01
N VAL A 85 7.51 16.80 -11.27
CA VAL A 85 7.28 15.79 -10.25
C VAL A 85 7.21 14.40 -10.90
N ASP A 86 7.92 13.41 -10.36
CA ASP A 86 7.88 12.07 -10.92
C ASP A 86 6.62 11.32 -10.52
N VAL A 87 6.29 11.29 -9.22
CA VAL A 87 5.16 10.50 -8.72
C VAL A 87 4.28 11.32 -7.77
N VAL A 88 2.96 11.26 -7.95
CA VAL A 88 1.99 11.68 -6.91
C VAL A 88 1.33 10.45 -6.34
N ILE A 89 1.43 10.26 -5.03
CA ILE A 89 0.80 9.19 -4.27
C ILE A 89 -0.35 9.77 -3.47
N ALA A 90 -1.54 9.17 -3.54
CA ALA A 90 -2.67 9.59 -2.72
C ALA A 90 -3.42 8.38 -2.16
N THR A 91 -3.71 8.45 -0.86
CA THR A 91 -4.48 7.45 -0.13
C THR A 91 -5.66 8.12 0.59
N PRO A 92 -6.62 8.70 -0.17
CA PRO A 92 -7.71 9.46 0.43
C PRO A 92 -8.55 8.57 1.36
N PRO A 93 -9.09 9.11 2.47
CA PRO A 93 -9.85 8.32 3.43
C PRO A 93 -11.10 7.71 2.80
N CYS A 94 -11.36 6.44 3.15
CA CYS A 94 -12.43 5.61 2.60
C CYS A 94 -13.60 5.37 3.57
N GLN A 95 -13.82 6.24 4.55
CA GLN A 95 -14.79 6.00 5.63
C GLN A 95 -16.23 5.80 5.14
N GLY A 96 -16.60 6.39 4.01
CA GLY A 96 -17.89 6.16 3.35
C GLY A 96 -17.94 4.92 2.42
N ILE A 97 -16.78 4.35 2.10
CA ILE A 97 -16.64 3.24 1.14
C ILE A 97 -16.59 1.87 1.84
N SER A 98 -16.23 1.84 3.13
CA SER A 98 -16.00 0.60 3.88
C SER A 98 -17.23 -0.31 3.86
N VAL A 99 -17.01 -1.59 3.55
CA VAL A 99 -18.02 -2.66 3.58
C VAL A 99 -18.66 -2.83 4.97
N ILE A 100 -17.96 -2.38 6.02
CA ILE A 100 -18.42 -2.44 7.42
C ILE A 100 -19.49 -1.37 7.71
N ASN A 101 -19.59 -0.33 6.90
CA ASN A 101 -20.57 0.74 7.11
C ASN A 101 -21.88 0.42 6.37
N HIS A 102 -22.74 -0.35 7.01
CA HIS A 102 -24.07 -0.72 6.49
C HIS A 102 -25.09 0.43 6.48
N LYS A 103 -24.75 1.61 7.03
CA LYS A 103 -25.61 2.80 7.09
C LYS A 103 -24.97 3.95 6.31
N LYS A 104 -25.20 3.98 4.99
CA LYS A 104 -24.72 5.08 4.13
C LYS A 104 -25.57 6.33 4.36
N ASN A 105 -24.96 7.39 4.88
CA ASN A 105 -25.55 8.71 5.06
C ASN A 105 -24.98 9.69 4.02
N ALA A 106 -25.65 10.83 3.80
CA ALA A 106 -25.16 11.91 2.92
C ALA A 106 -23.74 12.39 3.29
N SER A 107 -23.38 12.35 4.58
CA SER A 107 -22.02 12.66 5.06
C SER A 107 -20.93 11.70 4.52
N ASP A 108 -21.28 10.45 4.19
CA ASP A 108 -20.35 9.46 3.67
C ASP A 108 -20.01 9.74 2.20
N ILE A 109 -20.97 10.22 1.41
CA ILE A 109 -20.78 10.60 0.02
C ILE A 109 -19.85 11.83 -0.05
N ASN A 110 -20.01 12.79 0.87
CA ASN A 110 -19.13 13.96 0.96
C ASN A 110 -17.69 13.57 1.30
N ARG A 111 -17.47 12.57 2.16
CA ARG A 111 -16.10 12.06 2.47
C ARG A 111 -15.45 11.36 1.29
N ASN A 112 -16.23 10.67 0.47
CA ASN A 112 -15.74 10.06 -0.76
C ASN A 112 -15.24 11.11 -1.76
N SER A 113 -15.74 12.34 -1.65
CA SER A 113 -15.37 13.44 -2.55
C SER A 113 -13.93 13.96 -2.32
N LEU A 114 -13.24 13.57 -1.23
CA LEU A 114 -11.82 13.89 -1.05
C LEU A 114 -10.91 13.30 -2.13
N VAL A 115 -11.34 12.24 -2.82
CA VAL A 115 -10.62 11.72 -3.99
C VAL A 115 -10.53 12.74 -5.11
N ILE A 116 -11.54 13.62 -5.25
CA ILE A 116 -11.59 14.66 -6.27
C ILE A 116 -10.41 15.60 -6.13
N GLU A 117 -10.05 15.96 -4.89
CA GLU A 117 -8.89 16.80 -4.62
C GLU A 117 -7.58 16.15 -5.10
N SER A 118 -7.44 14.81 -4.93
CA SER A 118 -6.29 14.08 -5.46
C SER A 118 -6.21 14.14 -6.97
N VAL A 119 -7.34 13.94 -7.63
CA VAL A 119 -7.44 13.94 -9.11
C VAL A 119 -7.13 15.34 -9.67
N GLU A 120 -7.68 16.39 -9.05
CA GLU A 120 -7.42 17.77 -9.46
C GLU A 120 -5.97 18.19 -9.26
N ILE A 121 -5.35 17.76 -8.16
CA ILE A 121 -3.94 18.03 -7.91
C ILE A 121 -3.08 17.32 -8.95
N VAL A 122 -3.37 16.05 -9.29
CA VAL A 122 -2.67 15.34 -10.37
C VAL A 122 -2.84 16.07 -11.70
N LYS A 123 -4.06 16.51 -12.03
CA LYS A 123 -4.33 17.29 -13.25
C LYS A 123 -3.55 18.61 -13.31
N ALA A 124 -3.43 19.30 -12.17
CA ALA A 124 -2.71 20.58 -12.07
C ALA A 124 -1.19 20.41 -12.14
N ILE A 125 -0.64 19.43 -11.42
CA ILE A 125 0.81 19.17 -11.31
C ILE A 125 1.35 18.49 -12.57
N LYS A 126 0.55 17.62 -13.19
CA LYS A 126 0.94 16.76 -14.32
C LYS A 126 2.22 15.95 -14.01
N PRO A 127 2.21 15.12 -12.94
CA PRO A 127 3.35 14.26 -12.63
C PRO A 127 3.60 13.27 -13.77
N ARG A 128 4.76 12.60 -13.79
CA ARG A 128 5.00 11.51 -14.74
C ARG A 128 4.13 10.29 -14.47
N LEU A 129 3.85 10.06 -13.18
CA LEU A 129 2.99 8.97 -12.73
C LEU A 129 2.13 9.42 -11.53
N PHE A 130 1.02 8.72 -11.34
CA PHE A 130 0.31 8.77 -10.07
C PHE A 130 -0.05 7.37 -9.58
N VAL A 131 -0.15 7.22 -8.26
CA VAL A 131 -0.56 5.99 -7.59
C VAL A 131 -1.62 6.33 -6.56
N PHE A 132 -2.84 5.84 -6.75
CA PHE A 132 -3.89 5.91 -5.74
C PHE A 132 -4.11 4.52 -5.13
N GLU A 133 -4.22 4.47 -3.81
CA GLU A 133 -4.60 3.25 -3.10
C GLU A 133 -5.87 3.49 -2.31
N ASN A 134 -6.74 2.49 -2.31
CA ASN A 134 -7.98 2.54 -1.53
C ASN A 134 -8.59 1.13 -1.34
N VAL A 135 -9.72 1.06 -0.63
CA VAL A 135 -10.47 -0.18 -0.42
C VAL A 135 -10.97 -0.79 -1.73
N GLN A 136 -11.29 -2.09 -1.69
CA GLN A 136 -11.70 -2.89 -2.86
C GLN A 136 -12.82 -2.25 -3.70
N ALA A 137 -13.79 -1.60 -3.07
CA ALA A 137 -14.93 -1.02 -3.77
C ALA A 137 -14.66 0.38 -4.39
N PHE A 138 -13.45 0.92 -4.26
CA PHE A 138 -13.10 2.30 -4.57
C PHE A 138 -13.61 2.78 -5.91
N GLN A 139 -13.26 2.12 -7.01
CA GLN A 139 -13.64 2.55 -8.36
C GLN A 139 -15.14 2.47 -8.62
N LYS A 140 -15.87 1.59 -7.92
CA LYS A 140 -17.32 1.38 -8.07
C LYS A 140 -18.15 2.30 -7.17
N THR A 141 -17.51 2.99 -6.24
CA THR A 141 -18.16 3.89 -5.28
C THR A 141 -18.44 5.23 -5.92
N PHE A 142 -19.52 5.88 -5.47
CA PHE A 142 -19.93 7.21 -5.94
C PHE A 142 -19.28 8.31 -5.09
N CYS A 143 -18.96 9.43 -5.74
CA CYS A 143 -18.57 10.70 -5.13
C CYS A 143 -19.41 11.84 -5.74
N ILE A 144 -19.35 13.02 -5.10
CA ILE A 144 -19.98 14.24 -5.58
C ILE A 144 -18.87 15.13 -6.12
N THR A 145 -18.96 15.52 -7.38
CA THR A 145 -18.03 16.47 -8.02
C THR A 145 -18.28 17.90 -7.53
N LYS A 146 -17.39 18.85 -7.83
CA LYS A 146 -17.54 20.27 -7.44
C LYS A 146 -18.72 20.96 -8.09
N ASP A 147 -19.23 20.41 -9.19
CA ASP A 147 -20.45 20.85 -9.88
C ASP A 147 -21.68 20.01 -9.46
N ASP A 148 -21.64 19.43 -8.27
CA ASP A 148 -22.72 18.67 -7.61
C ASP A 148 -23.24 17.45 -8.40
N LYS A 149 -22.45 16.92 -9.32
CA LYS A 149 -22.80 15.67 -10.04
C LYS A 149 -22.37 14.45 -9.23
N ILE A 150 -23.22 13.43 -9.21
CA ILE A 150 -22.91 12.13 -8.62
C ILE A 150 -22.32 11.24 -9.70
N VAL A 151 -21.04 10.86 -9.55
CA VAL A 151 -20.31 10.04 -10.51
C VAL A 151 -19.59 8.89 -9.79
N ARG A 152 -19.27 7.82 -10.52
CA ARG A 152 -18.39 6.79 -9.99
C ARG A 152 -16.95 7.30 -9.97
N ILE A 153 -16.23 7.01 -8.89
CA ILE A 153 -14.84 7.44 -8.72
C ILE A 153 -13.96 6.97 -9.90
N GLY A 154 -14.11 5.72 -10.32
CA GLY A 154 -13.32 5.19 -11.45
C GLY A 154 -13.61 5.89 -12.77
N ASP A 155 -14.85 6.28 -13.03
CA ASP A 155 -15.22 7.03 -14.22
C ASP A 155 -14.68 8.45 -14.16
N PHE A 156 -14.84 9.13 -13.02
CA PHE A 156 -14.29 10.46 -12.79
C PHE A 156 -12.76 10.53 -13.00
N ILE A 157 -12.01 9.55 -12.47
CA ILE A 157 -10.56 9.48 -12.69
C ILE A 157 -10.24 9.38 -14.18
N ARG A 158 -10.94 8.51 -14.92
CA ARG A 158 -10.74 8.34 -16.36
C ARG A 158 -11.14 9.56 -17.16
N ASP A 159 -12.27 10.19 -16.86
CA ASP A 159 -12.77 11.36 -17.56
C ASP A 159 -11.83 12.57 -17.40
N VAL A 160 -11.27 12.75 -16.20
CA VAL A 160 -10.42 13.91 -15.87
C VAL A 160 -8.97 13.71 -16.31
N LEU A 161 -8.42 12.51 -16.14
CA LEU A 161 -6.99 12.24 -16.34
C LEU A 161 -6.70 11.39 -17.58
N GLY A 162 -7.69 10.71 -18.17
CA GLY A 162 -7.49 9.78 -19.27
C GLY A 162 -7.03 10.44 -20.59
N ALA A 163 -7.15 11.77 -20.73
CA ALA A 163 -6.57 12.49 -21.86
C ALA A 163 -5.04 12.47 -21.82
N ASP A 164 -4.46 12.59 -20.63
CA ASP A 164 -3.01 12.73 -20.42
C ASP A 164 -2.34 11.41 -19.97
N TYR A 165 -3.09 10.47 -19.38
CA TYR A 165 -2.55 9.25 -18.75
C TYR A 165 -3.15 7.96 -19.31
N ILE A 166 -2.35 6.90 -19.34
CA ILE A 166 -2.81 5.51 -19.39
C ILE A 166 -3.08 5.09 -17.95
N ILE A 167 -4.30 4.62 -17.67
CA ILE A 167 -4.75 4.39 -16.30
C ILE A 167 -5.22 2.94 -16.16
N THR A 168 -4.70 2.24 -15.16
CA THR A 168 -5.13 0.89 -14.79
C THR A 168 -5.53 0.86 -13.33
N GLY A 169 -6.64 0.19 -13.02
CA GLY A 169 -7.09 -0.02 -11.66
C GLY A 169 -7.25 -1.51 -11.38
N LYS A 170 -6.44 -2.06 -10.47
CA LYS A 170 -6.48 -3.47 -10.06
C LYS A 170 -6.80 -3.62 -8.59
N VAL A 171 -7.67 -4.58 -8.30
CA VAL A 171 -7.92 -5.07 -6.94
C VAL A 171 -6.96 -6.22 -6.68
N ILE A 172 -6.11 -6.08 -5.68
CA ILE A 172 -5.15 -7.13 -5.29
C ILE A 172 -5.17 -7.34 -3.79
N ASN A 173 -4.88 -8.56 -3.36
CA ASN A 173 -4.61 -8.83 -1.95
C ASN A 173 -3.10 -8.75 -1.72
N PHE A 174 -2.66 -7.80 -0.92
CA PHE A 174 -1.24 -7.51 -0.71
C PHE A 174 -0.42 -8.69 -0.18
N MET A 175 -1.05 -9.66 0.53
CA MET A 175 -0.32 -10.85 1.00
C MET A 175 0.28 -11.67 -0.15
N ASN A 176 -0.33 -11.65 -1.33
CA ASN A 176 0.15 -12.33 -2.52
C ASN A 176 1.20 -11.51 -3.29
N TYR A 177 1.61 -10.35 -2.74
CA TYR A 177 2.56 -9.42 -3.37
C TYR A 177 3.64 -8.96 -2.40
N GLY A 178 3.91 -9.74 -1.35
CA GLY A 178 5.02 -9.51 -0.43
C GLY A 178 4.69 -8.78 0.87
N SER A 179 3.41 -8.42 1.11
CA SER A 179 2.96 -8.10 2.45
C SER A 179 2.89 -9.39 3.29
N ASN A 180 3.19 -9.29 4.57
CA ASN A 180 3.04 -10.42 5.48
C ASN A 180 1.61 -10.59 5.99
N SER A 181 0.70 -9.66 5.71
CA SER A 181 -0.71 -9.71 6.15
C SER A 181 -1.67 -9.54 4.99
N SER A 182 -2.84 -10.17 5.10
CA SER A 182 -3.93 -10.09 4.14
C SER A 182 -4.55 -8.68 4.16
N ARG A 183 -4.51 -8.00 3.02
CA ARG A 183 -5.14 -6.68 2.87
C ARG A 183 -5.55 -6.48 1.42
N THR A 184 -6.83 -6.65 1.12
CA THR A 184 -7.36 -6.45 -0.24
C THR A 184 -7.61 -4.97 -0.51
N ARG A 185 -6.97 -4.44 -1.55
CA ARG A 185 -7.05 -3.02 -1.93
C ARG A 185 -7.09 -2.83 -3.43
N THR A 186 -7.62 -1.70 -3.84
CA THR A 186 -7.53 -1.20 -5.21
C THR A 186 -6.29 -0.33 -5.33
N LEU A 187 -5.43 -0.66 -6.30
CA LEU A 187 -4.37 0.23 -6.78
C LEU A 187 -4.80 0.81 -8.12
N VAL A 188 -4.82 2.14 -8.22
CA VAL A 188 -5.02 2.85 -9.49
C VAL A 188 -3.71 3.52 -9.86
N ILE A 189 -3.09 3.08 -10.94
CA ILE A 189 -1.82 3.62 -11.42
C ILE A 189 -2.05 4.30 -12.77
N GLY A 190 -1.59 5.54 -12.87
CA GLY A 190 -1.58 6.29 -14.12
C GLY A 190 -0.16 6.58 -14.56
N VAL A 191 0.13 6.31 -15.83
CA VAL A 191 1.39 6.60 -16.49
C VAL A 191 1.15 7.62 -17.59
N ASP A 192 1.93 8.70 -17.61
CA ASP A 192 1.83 9.71 -18.66
C ASP A 192 1.99 9.08 -20.05
N LYS A 193 1.14 9.50 -20.99
CA LYS A 193 1.11 8.98 -22.36
C LYS A 193 2.41 9.18 -23.14
N ASP A 194 3.29 10.08 -22.71
CA ASP A 194 4.63 10.20 -23.29
C ASP A 194 5.44 8.90 -23.15
N TYR A 195 5.13 8.07 -22.14
CA TYR A 195 5.76 6.76 -21.89
C TYR A 195 5.04 5.58 -22.55
N ARG A 196 3.93 5.81 -23.28
CA ARG A 196 3.05 4.77 -23.82
C ARG A 196 3.75 3.66 -24.62
N ASN A 197 4.88 3.97 -25.25
CA ASN A 197 5.66 3.02 -26.05
C ASN A 197 6.80 2.39 -25.23
N THR A 198 6.89 2.62 -23.92
CA THR A 198 7.97 2.18 -23.08
C THR A 198 7.52 1.17 -22.02
N PHE A 199 6.54 1.56 -21.23
CA PHE A 199 5.95 0.72 -20.18
C PHE A 199 4.50 1.15 -19.90
N THR A 200 3.77 0.31 -19.22
CA THR A 200 2.37 0.49 -18.86
C THR A 200 2.20 0.45 -17.35
N PRO A 201 1.05 0.87 -16.80
CA PRO A 201 0.76 0.70 -15.38
C PRO A 201 0.91 -0.74 -14.87
N TYR A 202 0.68 -1.76 -15.71
CA TYR A 202 0.84 -3.17 -15.35
C TYR A 202 2.28 -3.55 -15.01
N ASP A 203 3.26 -2.92 -15.66
CA ASP A 203 4.69 -3.16 -15.40
C ASP A 203 5.11 -2.66 -14.02
N LEU A 204 4.31 -1.77 -13.43
CA LEU A 204 4.56 -1.14 -12.14
C LEU A 204 3.87 -1.85 -10.97
N LEU A 205 2.96 -2.81 -11.24
CA LEU A 205 2.31 -3.57 -10.19
C LEU A 205 3.34 -4.43 -9.44
N PRO A 206 3.18 -4.61 -8.12
CA PRO A 206 4.07 -5.49 -7.34
C PRO A 206 4.13 -6.90 -7.93
N ALA A 207 5.27 -7.58 -7.77
CA ALA A 207 5.43 -8.96 -8.20
C ALA A 207 4.68 -9.91 -7.28
N TYR A 208 4.06 -10.93 -7.86
CA TYR A 208 3.47 -12.02 -7.08
C TYR A 208 4.54 -12.68 -6.20
N ARG A 209 4.18 -12.95 -4.96
CA ARG A 209 4.93 -13.74 -3.99
C ARG A 209 3.97 -14.62 -3.21
N PRO A 210 4.35 -15.86 -2.88
CA PRO A 210 3.50 -16.73 -2.07
C PRO A 210 3.24 -16.09 -0.71
N GLU A 211 2.07 -16.35 -0.17
CA GLU A 211 1.65 -15.94 1.17
C GLU A 211 2.51 -16.62 2.24
N LYS A 212 2.66 -15.94 3.37
CA LYS A 212 3.33 -16.45 4.56
C LYS A 212 2.32 -16.76 5.65
N THR A 213 2.62 -17.75 6.47
CA THR A 213 1.86 -18.02 7.69
C THR A 213 2.27 -17.07 8.83
N LEU A 214 1.45 -16.99 9.87
CA LEU A 214 1.79 -16.25 11.07
C LEU A 214 3.09 -16.77 11.70
N ARG A 215 3.31 -18.11 11.67
CA ARG A 215 4.52 -18.76 12.13
C ARG A 215 5.77 -18.30 11.38
N ASP A 216 5.67 -18.14 10.06
CA ASP A 216 6.79 -17.70 9.23
C ASP A 216 7.22 -16.26 9.56
N VAL A 217 6.31 -15.43 10.07
CA VAL A 217 6.55 -13.99 10.30
C VAL A 217 6.97 -13.69 11.72
N ILE A 218 6.28 -14.22 12.73
CA ILE A 218 6.54 -13.92 14.14
C ILE A 218 6.73 -15.16 15.03
N GLY A 219 6.66 -16.36 14.45
CA GLY A 219 6.85 -17.62 15.18
C GLY A 219 8.32 -18.00 15.34
N ASN A 220 8.55 -19.27 15.72
CA ASN A 220 9.88 -19.88 15.80
C ASN A 220 10.87 -19.19 16.77
N GLY A 221 10.36 -18.55 17.84
CA GLY A 221 11.22 -17.87 18.83
C GLY A 221 11.76 -16.52 18.36
N THR A 222 11.18 -15.92 17.31
CA THR A 222 11.55 -14.58 16.84
C THR A 222 11.39 -13.53 17.91
N PHE A 223 10.36 -13.66 18.76
CA PHE A 223 10.09 -12.76 19.88
C PHE A 223 10.05 -13.52 21.20
N LYS A 224 10.47 -12.84 22.26
CA LYS A 224 10.31 -13.37 23.61
C LYS A 224 8.85 -13.30 24.04
N ALA A 225 8.41 -14.24 24.87
CA ALA A 225 7.08 -14.16 25.47
C ALA A 225 6.95 -12.90 26.34
N LEU A 226 5.76 -12.30 26.33
CA LEU A 226 5.43 -11.11 27.14
C LEU A 226 4.33 -11.41 28.14
N ASP A 227 4.49 -10.99 29.36
CA ASP A 227 3.39 -10.92 30.33
C ASP A 227 2.72 -9.52 30.33
N TRP A 228 1.58 -9.41 30.96
CA TRP A 228 0.79 -8.18 30.99
C TRP A 228 1.53 -7.03 31.68
N GLY A 229 1.60 -5.91 30.95
CA GLY A 229 2.30 -4.71 31.40
C GLY A 229 3.82 -4.78 31.22
N GLU A 230 4.34 -5.83 30.60
CA GLU A 230 5.75 -5.97 30.30
C GLU A 230 6.15 -5.16 29.06
N ILE A 231 7.34 -4.57 29.13
CA ILE A 231 8.03 -3.95 27.99
C ILE A 231 9.37 -4.68 27.88
N GLN A 232 9.63 -5.25 26.71
CA GLN A 232 10.88 -5.96 26.44
C GLN A 232 12.09 -5.06 26.66
N GLU A 233 13.14 -5.58 27.29
CA GLU A 233 14.33 -4.79 27.65
C GLU A 233 15.04 -4.22 26.41
N ASP A 234 15.22 -5.06 25.40
CA ASP A 234 15.95 -4.78 24.15
C ASP A 234 15.08 -4.38 22.96
N ASP A 235 13.75 -4.32 23.11
CA ASP A 235 12.83 -3.82 22.11
C ASP A 235 11.60 -3.13 22.72
N PHE A 236 11.67 -1.83 22.87
CA PHE A 236 10.60 -0.98 23.40
C PHE A 236 9.23 -1.23 22.71
N TYR A 237 9.20 -1.53 21.41
CA TYR A 237 7.96 -1.75 20.68
C TYR A 237 7.39 -3.17 20.88
N HIS A 238 8.18 -4.09 21.42
CA HIS A 238 7.70 -5.39 21.87
C HIS A 238 7.21 -5.29 23.31
N ALA A 239 6.00 -4.79 23.46
CA ALA A 239 5.39 -4.43 24.72
C ALA A 239 3.89 -4.71 24.71
N PHE A 240 3.34 -4.91 25.88
CA PHE A 240 1.93 -5.14 26.06
C PHE A 240 1.40 -4.46 27.31
N ARG A 241 0.28 -3.74 27.20
CA ARG A 241 -0.39 -3.10 28.33
C ARG A 241 -1.25 -4.10 29.12
N THR A 242 -1.50 -3.79 30.40
CA THR A 242 -2.44 -4.54 31.24
C THR A 242 -3.88 -4.28 30.79
N TYR A 243 -4.67 -5.35 30.67
CA TYR A 243 -6.12 -5.29 30.49
C TYR A 243 -6.86 -5.66 31.77
N ASP A 244 -8.19 -5.64 31.70
CA ASP A 244 -9.05 -6.17 32.75
C ASP A 244 -8.76 -7.67 32.95
N PRO A 245 -8.49 -8.13 34.19
CA PRO A 245 -8.27 -9.55 34.50
C PRO A 245 -9.37 -10.50 34.04
N GLU A 246 -10.64 -10.04 34.04
CA GLU A 246 -11.75 -10.83 33.51
C GLU A 246 -11.57 -11.16 32.02
N MET A 247 -11.16 -10.18 31.23
CA MET A 247 -10.92 -10.41 29.79
C MET A 247 -9.80 -11.42 29.55
N ARG A 248 -8.80 -11.47 30.42
CA ARG A 248 -7.74 -12.48 30.38
C ARG A 248 -8.30 -13.87 30.61
N ALA A 249 -9.19 -14.02 31.60
CA ALA A 249 -9.83 -15.29 31.91
C ALA A 249 -10.67 -15.83 30.74
N TRP A 250 -11.25 -14.95 29.92
CA TRP A 250 -12.04 -15.35 28.77
C TRP A 250 -11.21 -16.01 27.66
N ILE A 251 -9.93 -15.66 27.53
CA ILE A 251 -9.08 -16.15 26.45
C ILE A 251 -8.01 -17.16 26.91
N HIS A 252 -7.77 -17.30 28.24
CA HIS A 252 -6.68 -18.08 28.76
C HIS A 252 -6.68 -19.54 28.33
N ASP A 253 -7.82 -20.20 28.41
CA ASP A 253 -7.94 -21.63 28.13
C ASP A 253 -8.22 -21.95 26.65
N LEU A 254 -8.31 -20.92 25.78
CA LEU A 254 -8.61 -21.11 24.38
C LEU A 254 -7.43 -21.74 23.64
N LYS A 255 -7.73 -22.69 22.77
CA LYS A 255 -6.81 -23.22 21.77
C LYS A 255 -6.78 -22.35 20.53
N GLU A 256 -5.81 -22.57 19.67
CA GLU A 256 -5.72 -21.89 18.36
C GLU A 256 -7.03 -22.00 17.56
N GLY A 257 -7.58 -20.86 17.18
CA GLY A 257 -8.81 -20.75 16.41
C GLY A 257 -10.10 -20.82 17.20
N GLU A 258 -10.03 -20.99 18.53
CA GLU A 258 -11.22 -20.93 19.39
C GLU A 258 -11.51 -19.48 19.78
N SER A 259 -12.80 -19.17 19.93
CA SER A 259 -13.31 -17.89 20.40
C SER A 259 -13.79 -17.99 21.83
N ALA A 260 -13.60 -16.94 22.64
CA ALA A 260 -14.15 -16.89 23.99
C ALA A 260 -15.68 -17.09 24.07
N PHE A 261 -16.40 -16.88 22.97
CA PHE A 261 -17.83 -17.22 22.89
C PHE A 261 -18.11 -18.73 22.87
N ASP A 262 -17.09 -19.54 22.61
CA ASP A 262 -17.23 -21.01 22.55
C ASP A 262 -16.87 -21.67 23.90
N ASN A 263 -16.47 -20.90 24.93
CA ASN A 263 -16.18 -21.43 26.28
C ASN A 263 -17.42 -22.16 26.85
N GLU A 264 -17.21 -23.31 27.49
CA GLU A 264 -18.28 -24.07 28.15
C GLU A 264 -18.80 -23.33 29.37
N ASP A 265 -17.90 -22.73 30.17
CA ASP A 265 -18.24 -21.92 31.34
C ASP A 265 -18.79 -20.56 30.94
N PRO A 266 -20.05 -20.22 31.26
CA PRO A 266 -20.64 -18.91 30.97
C PRO A 266 -19.85 -17.72 31.56
N LEU A 267 -19.15 -17.89 32.70
CA LEU A 267 -18.35 -16.86 33.31
C LEU A 267 -17.09 -16.51 32.49
N LYS A 268 -16.65 -17.44 31.67
CA LYS A 268 -15.52 -17.26 30.74
C LYS A 268 -15.97 -16.80 29.34
N ARG A 269 -17.26 -16.51 29.14
CA ARG A 269 -17.75 -15.90 27.91
C ARG A 269 -17.80 -14.39 28.02
N PRO A 270 -17.59 -13.64 26.91
CA PRO A 270 -17.74 -12.19 26.94
C PRO A 270 -19.13 -11.75 27.41
N HIS A 271 -19.19 -11.04 28.52
CA HIS A 271 -20.43 -10.58 29.13
C HIS A 271 -20.27 -9.17 29.72
N LYS A 272 -21.36 -8.61 30.20
CA LYS A 272 -21.40 -7.38 31.01
C LYS A 272 -22.09 -7.69 32.32
N VAL A 273 -21.71 -7.00 33.36
CA VAL A 273 -22.42 -7.03 34.63
C VAL A 273 -23.37 -5.82 34.66
N VAL A 274 -24.68 -6.07 34.75
CA VAL A 274 -25.70 -5.05 34.85
C VAL A 274 -26.53 -5.37 36.12
N ASP A 275 -26.53 -4.44 37.08
CA ASP A 275 -27.24 -4.61 38.37
C ASP A 275 -26.86 -5.92 39.12
N GLY A 276 -25.56 -6.29 39.05
CA GLY A 276 -25.04 -7.51 39.68
C GLY A 276 -25.36 -8.81 38.93
N MET A 277 -26.04 -8.75 37.80
CA MET A 277 -26.39 -9.89 36.95
C MET A 277 -25.50 -9.94 35.71
N ILE A 278 -25.08 -11.15 35.35
CA ILE A 278 -24.30 -11.40 34.13
C ILE A 278 -25.25 -11.35 32.92
N VAL A 279 -24.95 -10.46 31.97
CA VAL A 279 -25.65 -10.37 30.70
C VAL A 279 -24.71 -10.77 29.59
N GLU A 280 -24.88 -11.97 29.03
CA GLU A 280 -24.06 -12.44 27.91
C GLU A 280 -24.18 -11.53 26.67
N ASN A 281 -23.09 -11.35 25.96
CA ASN A 281 -23.11 -10.67 24.67
C ASN A 281 -23.66 -11.61 23.60
N ILE A 282 -24.96 -11.42 23.26
CA ILE A 282 -25.69 -12.26 22.30
C ILE A 282 -25.22 -12.05 20.84
N LYS A 283 -24.57 -10.92 20.53
CA LYS A 283 -24.04 -10.65 19.19
C LYS A 283 -22.70 -11.36 19.00
N LYS A 284 -22.79 -12.67 18.78
CA LYS A 284 -21.62 -13.54 18.59
C LYS A 284 -21.00 -13.28 17.23
N ASN A 285 -19.94 -12.46 17.18
CA ASN A 285 -19.04 -12.42 16.05
C ASN A 285 -17.83 -13.30 16.41
N ARG A 286 -17.72 -14.45 15.79
CA ARG A 286 -16.68 -15.46 16.08
C ARG A 286 -15.25 -14.99 15.80
N ASP A 287 -15.06 -13.88 15.08
CA ASP A 287 -13.73 -13.32 14.85
C ASP A 287 -13.19 -12.53 16.05
N LYS A 288 -14.07 -12.21 17.05
CA LYS A 288 -13.71 -11.49 18.28
C LYS A 288 -13.25 -12.44 19.36
N TYR A 289 -12.31 -11.99 20.18
CA TYR A 289 -11.72 -12.79 21.26
C TYR A 289 -11.21 -14.15 20.77
N THR A 290 -10.74 -14.24 19.52
CA THR A 290 -10.37 -15.49 18.87
C THR A 290 -8.87 -15.59 18.78
N ARG A 291 -8.27 -16.67 19.33
CA ARG A 291 -6.86 -16.96 19.16
C ARG A 291 -6.54 -17.23 17.70
N GLN A 292 -5.54 -16.55 17.19
CA GLN A 292 -5.05 -16.78 15.83
C GLN A 292 -4.39 -18.15 15.74
N LYS A 293 -4.20 -18.63 14.50
CA LYS A 293 -3.55 -19.91 14.21
C LYS A 293 -2.17 -19.67 13.64
N TRP A 294 -1.16 -20.37 14.15
CA TRP A 294 0.20 -20.28 13.64
C TRP A 294 0.33 -20.60 12.17
N ASP A 295 -0.33 -21.66 11.71
CA ASP A 295 -0.21 -22.19 10.36
C ASP A 295 -1.32 -21.65 9.42
N ARG A 296 -1.71 -20.42 9.62
CA ARG A 296 -2.61 -19.66 8.76
C ARG A 296 -1.98 -18.34 8.37
N PHE A 297 -2.41 -17.80 7.21
CA PHE A 297 -2.02 -16.46 6.81
C PHE A 297 -2.51 -15.42 7.81
N ILE A 298 -1.76 -14.32 7.93
CA ILE A 298 -2.07 -13.24 8.85
C ILE A 298 -3.28 -12.46 8.32
N GLN A 299 -4.28 -12.29 9.16
CA GLN A 299 -5.46 -11.49 8.85
C GLN A 299 -5.12 -10.00 8.74
N CYS A 300 -6.05 -9.20 8.19
CA CYS A 300 -5.85 -7.77 8.03
C CYS A 300 -5.58 -7.07 9.37
N VAL A 301 -4.46 -6.38 9.49
CA VAL A 301 -4.21 -5.46 10.60
C VAL A 301 -5.15 -4.27 10.44
N HIS A 302 -6.01 -4.04 11.43
CA HIS A 302 -7.01 -2.96 11.42
C HIS A 302 -6.77 -1.96 12.56
N THR A 303 -7.47 -0.84 12.59
CA THR A 303 -7.25 0.28 13.52
C THR A 303 -7.54 -0.01 14.99
N ARG A 304 -8.29 -1.08 15.28
CA ARG A 304 -8.62 -1.53 16.65
C ARG A 304 -7.83 -2.77 17.05
N ASN A 305 -6.59 -2.87 16.58
CA ASN A 305 -5.68 -3.97 16.92
C ASN A 305 -5.16 -3.94 18.37
N ASP A 306 -5.60 -2.96 19.13
CA ASP A 306 -5.33 -2.77 20.56
C ASP A 306 -6.27 -3.55 21.48
N GLN A 307 -7.34 -4.16 20.96
CA GLN A 307 -8.41 -4.73 21.76
C GLN A 307 -8.58 -6.23 21.56
N LEU A 308 -8.70 -6.98 22.64
CA LEU A 308 -9.08 -8.40 22.64
C LEU A 308 -10.47 -8.62 22.00
N ALA A 309 -11.36 -7.64 22.19
CA ALA A 309 -12.72 -7.62 21.61
C ALA A 309 -12.76 -7.33 20.12
N ALA A 310 -11.64 -7.02 19.49
CA ALA A 310 -11.58 -6.78 18.07
C ALA A 310 -11.34 -8.08 17.29
N GLN A 311 -11.50 -8.00 15.97
CA GLN A 311 -11.38 -9.16 15.10
C GLN A 311 -9.91 -9.57 14.94
N ASN A 312 -9.63 -10.87 15.07
CA ASN A 312 -8.34 -11.47 14.73
C ASN A 312 -7.13 -10.83 15.44
N THR A 313 -7.27 -10.44 16.72
CA THR A 313 -6.22 -9.72 17.44
C THR A 313 -5.49 -10.54 18.50
N VAL A 314 -6.05 -11.68 18.96
CA VAL A 314 -5.49 -12.45 20.06
C VAL A 314 -4.33 -13.32 19.57
N HIS A 315 -3.19 -13.22 20.29
CA HIS A 315 -1.99 -14.00 19.99
C HIS A 315 -2.26 -15.51 20.10
N PRO A 316 -1.63 -16.37 19.29
CA PRO A 316 -1.91 -17.82 19.25
C PRO A 316 -1.75 -18.54 20.58
N VAL A 317 -0.82 -18.09 21.43
CA VAL A 317 -0.45 -18.77 22.69
C VAL A 317 -0.60 -17.84 23.89
N GLU A 318 -0.16 -16.59 23.78
CA GLU A 318 -0.14 -15.64 24.88
C GLU A 318 -1.49 -14.94 25.07
N ASP A 319 -1.82 -14.55 26.32
CA ASP A 319 -3.11 -13.94 26.65
C ASP A 319 -3.14 -12.44 26.36
N ARG A 320 -2.81 -12.07 25.15
CA ARG A 320 -2.66 -10.68 24.69
C ARG A 320 -3.01 -10.48 23.23
N VAL A 321 -3.15 -9.23 22.82
CA VAL A 321 -3.08 -8.87 21.40
C VAL A 321 -1.63 -8.83 20.93
N PHE A 322 -1.42 -8.74 19.62
CA PHE A 322 -0.08 -8.57 19.08
C PHE A 322 0.57 -7.27 19.56
N SER A 323 1.87 -7.31 19.82
CA SER A 323 2.67 -6.13 20.15
C SER A 323 2.81 -5.19 18.94
N ILE A 324 3.25 -3.95 19.16
CA ILE A 324 3.53 -3.02 18.07
C ILE A 324 4.63 -3.59 17.15
N ARG A 325 5.66 -4.23 17.73
CA ARG A 325 6.74 -4.84 16.94
C ARG A 325 6.23 -5.97 16.04
N GLU A 326 5.43 -6.88 16.57
CA GLU A 326 4.82 -7.94 15.77
C GLU A 326 3.95 -7.39 14.64
N LEU A 327 3.18 -6.33 14.90
CA LEU A 327 2.39 -5.66 13.87
C LEU A 327 3.27 -4.95 12.82
N MET A 328 4.43 -4.43 13.19
CA MET A 328 5.40 -3.87 12.24
C MET A 328 5.89 -4.95 11.28
N GLU A 329 6.23 -6.15 11.77
CA GLU A 329 6.61 -7.28 10.92
C GLU A 329 5.48 -7.69 9.96
N MET A 330 4.24 -7.77 10.48
CA MET A 330 3.06 -8.08 9.66
C MET A 330 2.82 -7.07 8.55
N MET A 331 3.17 -5.80 8.78
CA MET A 331 3.03 -4.68 7.86
C MET A 331 4.31 -4.36 7.07
N THR A 332 5.34 -5.22 7.18
CA THR A 332 6.64 -5.07 6.51
C THR A 332 7.31 -3.72 6.77
N ILE A 333 7.14 -3.18 7.98
CA ILE A 333 7.73 -1.91 8.40
C ILE A 333 9.16 -2.18 8.91
N PRO A 334 10.18 -1.44 8.43
CA PRO A 334 11.54 -1.65 8.88
C PRO A 334 11.72 -1.47 10.39
N HIS A 335 12.59 -2.26 10.99
CA HIS A 335 12.89 -2.26 12.43
C HIS A 335 13.32 -0.89 12.97
N TYR A 336 14.01 -0.11 12.13
CA TYR A 336 14.52 1.22 12.45
C TYR A 336 13.51 2.36 12.22
N PHE A 337 12.28 2.07 11.82
CA PHE A 337 11.23 3.07 11.65
C PHE A 337 10.85 3.67 13.01
N LYS A 338 10.91 5.00 13.11
CA LYS A 338 10.66 5.74 14.34
C LYS A 338 9.19 6.14 14.45
N TRP A 339 8.55 5.73 15.54
CA TRP A 339 7.19 6.19 15.87
C TRP A 339 7.18 7.40 16.81
N VAL A 340 8.28 7.63 17.49
CA VAL A 340 8.52 8.74 18.42
C VAL A 340 9.88 9.36 18.15
N ASP A 341 10.16 10.53 18.74
CA ASP A 341 11.41 11.28 18.48
C ASP A 341 12.60 10.73 19.27
N TYR A 342 12.74 9.41 19.24
CA TYR A 342 13.86 8.68 19.83
C TYR A 342 14.26 7.52 18.92
N SER A 343 15.52 7.16 18.90
CA SER A 343 15.97 5.90 18.33
C SER A 343 15.54 4.73 19.21
N LEU A 344 15.58 3.51 18.66
CA LEU A 344 15.27 2.32 19.44
C LEU A 344 16.26 2.14 20.61
N ASP A 345 17.55 2.40 20.37
CA ASP A 345 18.60 2.31 21.40
C ASP A 345 18.36 3.31 22.54
N GLU A 346 17.98 4.55 22.23
CA GLU A 346 17.61 5.55 23.25
C GLU A 346 16.40 5.08 24.07
N LEU A 347 15.35 4.56 23.40
CA LEU A 347 14.17 4.02 24.10
C LEU A 347 14.53 2.83 24.99
N ASN A 348 15.36 1.92 24.52
CA ASN A 348 15.77 0.73 25.28
C ASN A 348 16.62 1.09 26.49
N ALA A 349 17.41 2.15 26.41
CA ALA A 349 18.24 2.63 27.51
C ALA A 349 17.47 3.41 28.63
N MET A 350 16.20 3.75 28.38
CA MET A 350 15.37 4.47 29.36
C MET A 350 14.99 3.60 30.56
N THR A 351 14.67 4.26 31.68
CA THR A 351 14.09 3.58 32.84
C THR A 351 12.67 3.04 32.50
N ASP A 352 12.22 2.05 33.22
CA ASP A 352 10.89 1.44 33.04
C ASP A 352 9.77 2.47 33.15
N ASP A 353 9.87 3.42 34.09
CA ASP A 353 8.86 4.48 34.25
C ASP A 353 8.81 5.41 33.03
N GLN A 354 9.97 5.73 32.46
CA GLN A 354 10.04 6.53 31.23
C GLN A 354 9.46 5.76 30.03
N LYS A 355 9.84 4.48 29.87
CA LYS A 355 9.30 3.59 28.85
C LYS A 355 7.77 3.50 28.93
N ARG A 356 7.22 3.22 30.14
CA ARG A 356 5.77 3.10 30.36
C ARG A 356 5.02 4.39 30.02
N ARG A 357 5.57 5.55 30.38
CA ARG A 357 4.95 6.85 30.06
C ARG A 357 4.91 7.07 28.57
N ILE A 358 6.04 6.93 27.86
CA ILE A 358 6.13 7.14 26.41
C ILE A 358 5.22 6.14 25.68
N TYR A 359 5.21 4.88 26.09
CA TYR A 359 4.35 3.85 25.51
C TYR A 359 2.87 4.22 25.64
N LYS A 360 2.43 4.56 26.85
CA LYS A 360 1.04 4.95 27.13
C LYS A 360 0.56 6.16 26.33
N GLU A 361 1.43 7.15 26.14
CA GLU A 361 1.11 8.38 25.37
C GLU A 361 0.97 8.12 23.87
N ASN A 362 1.66 7.13 23.32
CA ASN A 362 1.80 6.93 21.89
C ASN A 362 1.13 5.67 21.34
N GLU A 363 0.93 4.63 22.15
CA GLU A 363 0.46 3.30 21.71
C GLU A 363 -0.78 3.38 20.81
N VAL A 364 -1.82 4.10 21.22
CA VAL A 364 -3.09 4.17 20.48
C VAL A 364 -2.89 4.81 19.11
N ASN A 365 -2.11 5.89 19.06
CA ASN A 365 -1.81 6.55 17.78
C ASN A 365 -1.03 5.64 16.84
N ILE A 366 0.01 4.96 17.35
CA ILE A 366 0.84 4.03 16.57
C ILE A 366 -0.04 2.90 16.01
N ARG A 367 -0.86 2.27 16.85
CA ARG A 367 -1.73 1.17 16.44
C ARG A 367 -2.79 1.58 15.42
N GLN A 368 -3.34 2.79 15.53
CA GLN A 368 -4.23 3.36 14.51
C GLN A 368 -3.49 3.55 13.18
N CYS A 369 -2.31 4.15 13.22
CA CYS A 369 -1.49 4.34 12.02
C CYS A 369 -1.12 3.01 11.35
N LEU A 370 -0.79 1.98 12.13
CA LEU A 370 -0.54 0.62 11.62
C LEU A 370 -1.76 0.05 10.89
N GLY A 371 -2.96 0.20 11.47
CA GLY A 371 -4.19 -0.31 10.88
C GLY A 371 -4.66 0.44 9.62
N GLU A 372 -4.28 1.71 9.47
CA GLU A 372 -4.58 2.51 8.29
C GLU A 372 -3.56 2.30 7.16
N ALA A 373 -2.34 1.92 7.50
CA ALA A 373 -1.22 1.92 6.58
C ALA A 373 -1.35 0.94 5.41
N VAL A 374 -0.72 1.31 4.31
CA VAL A 374 -0.31 0.37 3.25
C VAL A 374 0.99 -0.30 3.71
N PRO A 375 1.12 -1.64 3.61
CA PRO A 375 2.39 -2.30 3.91
C PRO A 375 3.55 -1.71 3.12
N THR A 376 4.66 -1.42 3.81
CA THR A 376 5.79 -0.69 3.22
C THR A 376 6.36 -1.37 1.99
N GLU A 377 6.43 -2.70 1.99
CA GLU A 377 6.97 -3.50 0.87
C GLU A 377 6.18 -3.31 -0.43
N ILE A 378 4.87 -3.10 -0.37
CA ILE A 378 4.04 -2.88 -1.57
C ILE A 378 4.48 -1.61 -2.29
N MET A 379 4.58 -0.50 -1.57
CA MET A 379 5.01 0.77 -2.16
C MET A 379 6.50 0.76 -2.53
N ARG A 380 7.34 0.01 -1.79
CA ARG A 380 8.75 -0.19 -2.14
C ARG A 380 8.90 -0.88 -3.49
N GLN A 381 8.13 -1.96 -3.75
CA GLN A 381 8.15 -2.64 -5.04
C GLN A 381 7.69 -1.75 -6.19
N ILE A 382 6.62 -0.96 -5.98
CA ILE A 382 6.16 0.01 -6.98
C ILE A 382 7.27 1.03 -7.27
N ALA A 383 7.89 1.60 -6.24
CA ALA A 383 8.99 2.54 -6.38
C ALA A 383 10.18 1.94 -7.14
N ALA A 384 10.60 0.72 -6.77
CA ALA A 384 11.69 0.01 -7.44
C ALA A 384 11.39 -0.22 -8.92
N ARG A 385 10.18 -0.65 -9.28
CA ARG A 385 9.77 -0.84 -10.66
C ARG A 385 9.73 0.45 -11.48
N ILE A 386 9.20 1.53 -10.91
CA ILE A 386 9.23 2.85 -11.56
C ILE A 386 10.67 3.25 -11.86
N LYS A 387 11.56 3.10 -10.87
CA LYS A 387 12.99 3.42 -11.03
C LYS A 387 13.64 2.56 -12.12
N GLU A 388 13.35 1.26 -12.12
CA GLU A 388 13.84 0.35 -13.15
C GLU A 388 13.39 0.79 -14.54
N GLU A 389 12.07 1.07 -14.74
CA GLU A 389 11.53 1.49 -16.04
C GLU A 389 12.13 2.82 -16.53
N PHE A 390 12.38 3.77 -15.62
CA PHE A 390 13.03 5.02 -15.99
C PHE A 390 14.52 4.89 -16.27
N CYS A 391 15.20 3.92 -15.65
CA CYS A 391 16.64 3.69 -15.83
C CYS A 391 16.98 2.77 -17.02
N LYS A 392 15.99 2.03 -17.56
CA LYS A 392 16.20 1.17 -18.73
C LYS A 392 16.77 2.00 -19.90
N LYS A 393 17.85 1.52 -20.50
CA LYS A 393 18.38 2.08 -21.74
C LYS A 393 17.29 1.94 -22.81
N ARG A 394 16.82 3.05 -23.33
CA ARG A 394 15.88 3.04 -24.44
C ARG A 394 16.65 2.90 -25.74
N VAL A 395 16.25 1.94 -26.56
CA VAL A 395 16.75 1.80 -27.91
C VAL A 395 15.93 2.73 -28.80
N THR A 396 16.61 3.68 -29.46
CA THR A 396 15.94 4.61 -30.36
C THR A 396 15.49 3.89 -31.64
N PRO A 397 14.50 4.41 -32.42
CA PRO A 397 14.17 3.85 -33.73
C PRO A 397 15.38 3.70 -34.65
N THR A 398 16.34 4.62 -34.59
CA THR A 398 17.60 4.55 -35.32
C THR A 398 18.47 3.37 -34.87
N ASP A 399 18.49 3.10 -33.55
CA ASP A 399 19.26 1.98 -33.00
C ASP A 399 18.57 0.65 -33.33
N ILE A 400 17.25 0.58 -33.33
CA ILE A 400 16.49 -0.59 -33.78
C ILE A 400 16.87 -0.96 -35.22
N ASN A 401 16.89 0.00 -36.13
CA ASN A 401 17.30 -0.24 -37.52
C ASN A 401 18.75 -0.71 -37.62
N LYS A 402 19.64 -0.20 -36.77
CA LYS A 402 21.05 -0.68 -36.70
C LYS A 402 21.12 -2.13 -36.18
N ILE A 403 20.30 -2.48 -35.20
CA ILE A 403 20.21 -3.86 -34.68
C ILE A 403 19.70 -4.80 -35.76
N ILE A 404 18.63 -4.42 -36.48
CA ILE A 404 18.09 -5.21 -37.58
C ILE A 404 19.18 -5.48 -38.64
N ALA A 405 19.87 -4.44 -39.05
CA ALA A 405 20.99 -4.55 -40.03
C ALA A 405 22.18 -5.36 -39.50
N LYS A 406 22.55 -5.16 -38.22
CA LYS A 406 23.69 -5.85 -37.58
C LYS A 406 23.52 -7.35 -37.51
N TYR A 407 22.29 -7.81 -37.20
CA TYR A 407 21.97 -9.21 -37.00
C TYR A 407 21.30 -9.88 -38.22
N GLY A 408 21.02 -9.11 -39.30
CA GLY A 408 20.37 -9.65 -40.48
C GLY A 408 18.95 -10.18 -40.21
N LEU A 409 18.14 -9.43 -39.44
CA LEU A 409 16.87 -9.91 -38.92
C LEU A 409 15.72 -9.95 -39.95
N ASP A 410 16.04 -9.75 -41.25
CA ASP A 410 15.06 -9.88 -42.31
C ASP A 410 14.70 -11.36 -42.59
N ASP A 411 15.54 -12.30 -42.13
CA ASP A 411 15.28 -13.71 -42.17
C ASP A 411 14.51 -14.20 -40.92
N LYS A 412 13.50 -15.03 -41.14
CA LYS A 412 12.59 -15.49 -40.08
C LYS A 412 13.29 -16.33 -39.01
N GLU A 413 14.16 -17.24 -39.41
CA GLU A 413 14.85 -18.13 -38.48
C GLU A 413 15.82 -17.34 -37.61
N THR A 414 16.60 -16.44 -38.23
CA THR A 414 17.53 -15.52 -37.57
C THR A 414 16.81 -14.59 -36.61
N MET A 415 15.64 -14.07 -37.00
CA MET A 415 14.83 -13.21 -36.14
C MET A 415 14.30 -13.99 -34.91
N ASN A 416 13.75 -15.20 -35.12
CA ASN A 416 13.26 -16.01 -34.01
C ASN A 416 14.35 -16.36 -33.01
N GLN A 417 15.54 -16.72 -33.51
CA GLN A 417 16.71 -16.98 -32.66
C GLN A 417 17.14 -15.72 -31.89
N PHE A 418 17.19 -14.56 -32.57
CA PHE A 418 17.51 -13.28 -31.94
C PHE A 418 16.53 -12.93 -30.81
N VAL A 419 15.22 -13.12 -31.04
CA VAL A 419 14.18 -12.85 -30.01
C VAL A 419 14.34 -13.82 -28.82
N ALA A 420 14.62 -15.09 -29.08
CA ALA A 420 14.83 -16.09 -28.03
C ALA A 420 16.06 -15.79 -27.17
N ASP A 421 17.16 -15.45 -27.81
CA ASP A 421 18.46 -15.22 -27.13
C ASP A 421 18.59 -13.82 -26.53
N ASN A 422 17.86 -12.84 -27.11
CA ASN A 422 17.88 -11.42 -26.70
C ASN A 422 19.29 -10.87 -26.38
N PRO A 423 20.26 -10.96 -27.32
CA PRO A 423 21.66 -10.65 -27.06
C PRO A 423 21.92 -9.17 -26.74
N GLU A 424 21.01 -8.29 -27.08
CA GLU A 424 21.08 -6.84 -26.80
C GLU A 424 20.33 -6.46 -25.50
N ALA A 425 19.81 -7.45 -24.75
CA ALA A 425 19.02 -7.25 -23.53
C ALA A 425 17.86 -6.24 -23.73
N LEU A 426 17.14 -6.37 -24.84
CA LEU A 426 16.04 -5.51 -25.21
C LEU A 426 14.80 -5.81 -24.37
N SER A 427 14.00 -4.79 -24.11
CA SER A 427 12.69 -4.95 -23.52
C SER A 427 11.70 -5.63 -24.48
N LEU A 428 10.63 -6.24 -23.94
CA LEU A 428 9.61 -6.88 -24.78
C LEU A 428 9.00 -5.93 -25.85
N PRO A 429 8.68 -4.65 -25.56
CA PRO A 429 8.24 -3.70 -26.58
C PRO A 429 9.27 -3.41 -27.67
N GLU A 430 10.56 -3.41 -27.34
CA GLU A 430 11.65 -3.21 -28.32
C GLU A 430 11.81 -4.43 -29.21
N LEU A 431 11.78 -5.64 -28.63
CA LEU A 431 11.75 -6.90 -29.39
C LEU A 431 10.53 -6.96 -30.31
N GLN A 432 9.36 -6.63 -29.78
CA GLN A 432 8.12 -6.56 -30.57
C GLN A 432 8.24 -5.58 -31.74
N ARG A 433 8.85 -4.41 -31.51
CA ARG A 433 9.07 -3.41 -32.55
C ARG A 433 10.04 -3.89 -33.64
N ILE A 434 11.07 -4.64 -33.26
CA ILE A 434 11.97 -5.29 -34.24
C ILE A 434 11.20 -6.27 -35.12
N VAL A 435 10.42 -7.16 -34.48
CA VAL A 435 9.59 -8.15 -35.21
C VAL A 435 8.61 -7.47 -36.16
N GLU A 436 7.94 -6.39 -35.71
CA GLU A 436 7.04 -5.61 -36.58
C GLU A 436 7.72 -4.99 -37.78
N LEU A 437 8.95 -4.47 -37.62
CA LEU A 437 9.72 -3.84 -38.69
C LEU A 437 10.33 -4.85 -39.66
N CYS A 438 10.79 -6.00 -39.13
CA CYS A 438 11.40 -7.06 -39.93
C CYS A 438 10.34 -7.87 -40.71
N ASN A 439 9.07 -7.83 -40.31
CA ASN A 439 8.00 -8.63 -40.91
C ASN A 439 7.47 -8.00 -42.19
N ALA A 440 8.38 -7.79 -43.16
CA ALA A 440 8.06 -7.19 -44.47
C ALA A 440 7.10 -8.05 -45.32
N LYS A 441 6.93 -9.35 -45.02
CA LYS A 441 5.99 -10.28 -45.65
C LYS A 441 4.82 -10.62 -44.71
N ARG A 442 4.11 -9.59 -44.23
CA ARG A 442 2.94 -9.75 -43.34
C ARG A 442 1.83 -10.65 -43.92
N GLU A 443 1.75 -10.81 -45.20
CA GLU A 443 0.69 -11.57 -45.88
C GLU A 443 0.87 -13.09 -45.80
N GLU A 444 2.10 -13.59 -45.67
CA GLU A 444 2.35 -15.04 -45.68
C GLU A 444 2.26 -15.70 -44.28
N ASN A 445 2.34 -14.97 -43.16
CA ASN A 445 2.51 -15.58 -41.84
C ASN A 445 1.39 -15.27 -40.83
N ALA A 446 0.39 -14.43 -41.13
CA ALA A 446 -0.78 -14.09 -40.30
C ALA A 446 -0.49 -13.97 -38.75
N ALA A 447 0.76 -13.83 -38.34
CA ALA A 447 1.15 -13.68 -36.93
C ALA A 447 1.10 -12.20 -36.59
N TYR A 448 -0.05 -11.77 -36.10
CA TYR A 448 -0.21 -10.42 -35.54
C TYR A 448 0.11 -10.50 -34.05
N TYR A 449 1.19 -9.86 -33.63
CA TYR A 449 1.41 -9.60 -32.22
C TYR A 449 0.46 -8.49 -31.76
N THR A 450 -0.44 -8.82 -30.85
CA THR A 450 -1.33 -7.83 -30.27
C THR A 450 -0.50 -6.84 -29.48
N ASN A 451 -0.65 -5.54 -29.76
CA ASN A 451 0.04 -4.48 -29.05
C ASN A 451 -0.21 -4.63 -27.54
N LYS A 452 0.86 -4.53 -26.72
CA LYS A 452 0.80 -4.65 -25.27
C LYS A 452 -0.28 -3.77 -24.63
N PHE A 453 -0.53 -2.58 -25.15
CA PHE A 453 -1.59 -1.70 -24.69
C PHE A 453 -2.98 -2.28 -24.93
N ILE A 454 -3.20 -2.91 -26.09
CA ILE A 454 -4.47 -3.60 -26.40
C ILE A 454 -4.64 -4.82 -25.50
N VAL A 455 -3.56 -5.58 -25.24
CA VAL A 455 -3.60 -6.69 -24.29
C VAL A 455 -3.98 -6.21 -22.89
N ASN A 456 -3.39 -5.11 -22.44
CA ASN A 456 -3.69 -4.53 -21.13
C ASN A 456 -5.14 -4.01 -21.05
N GLU A 457 -5.65 -3.36 -22.08
CA GLU A 457 -7.05 -2.94 -22.17
C GLU A 457 -8.01 -4.14 -22.10
N ILE A 458 -7.67 -5.22 -22.82
CA ILE A 458 -8.44 -6.47 -22.74
C ILE A 458 -8.39 -7.05 -21.32
N MET A 459 -7.21 -7.08 -20.70
CA MET A 459 -7.06 -7.58 -19.32
C MET A 459 -7.86 -6.78 -18.29
N ASP A 460 -8.09 -5.48 -18.53
CA ASP A 460 -8.88 -4.63 -17.64
C ASP A 460 -10.40 -4.91 -17.72
N ILE A 461 -10.89 -5.39 -18.85
CA ILE A 461 -12.32 -5.72 -19.05
C ILE A 461 -12.63 -7.20 -18.81
N LEU A 462 -11.62 -8.06 -18.70
CA LEU A 462 -11.82 -9.47 -18.35
C LEU A 462 -12.30 -9.63 -16.91
N PRO A 463 -13.19 -10.59 -16.63
CA PRO A 463 -13.55 -10.94 -15.26
C PRO A 463 -12.31 -11.37 -14.45
N ASP A 464 -12.40 -11.23 -13.13
CA ASP A 464 -11.37 -11.76 -12.24
C ASP A 464 -11.44 -13.30 -12.18
N PHE A 465 -10.54 -13.95 -12.86
CA PHE A 465 -10.41 -15.42 -12.90
C PHE A 465 -9.55 -16.00 -11.77
N SER A 466 -9.17 -15.20 -10.79
CA SER A 466 -8.26 -15.64 -9.71
C SER A 466 -8.77 -16.83 -8.89
N LYS A 467 -10.03 -17.22 -9.05
CA LYS A 467 -10.68 -18.34 -8.35
C LYS A 467 -11.00 -19.53 -9.24
N ASP A 468 -10.80 -19.42 -10.52
CA ASP A 468 -11.17 -20.46 -11.49
C ASP A 468 -9.92 -21.05 -12.14
N GLU A 469 -9.91 -22.37 -12.34
CA GLU A 469 -8.90 -23.02 -13.19
C GLU A 469 -9.16 -22.61 -14.65
N ILE A 470 -8.24 -21.85 -15.24
CA ILE A 470 -8.34 -21.45 -16.64
C ILE A 470 -7.44 -22.35 -17.46
N TRP A 471 -8.04 -23.11 -18.37
CA TRP A 471 -7.32 -23.82 -19.42
C TRP A 471 -7.22 -22.90 -20.65
N ILE A 472 -6.00 -22.45 -20.94
CA ILE A 472 -5.73 -21.75 -22.21
C ILE A 472 -5.38 -22.82 -23.26
N LEU A 473 -6.21 -22.97 -24.25
CA LEU A 473 -5.98 -23.82 -25.41
C LEU A 473 -5.03 -23.15 -26.41
#